data_dc08ab6576e0cdabdbabbadca17ffecf
#
_entry.id   dc08ab6576e0cdabdbabbadca17ffecf
#
_cell.length_a   1.000
_cell.length_b   1.000
_cell.length_c   1.000
_cell.angle_alpha   90.00
_cell.angle_beta   90.00
_cell.angle_gamma   90.00
#
_symmetry.space_group_name_H-M   'P 1'
#
loop_
_entity.id
_entity.type
_entity.pdbx_description
1 polymer ?
#
loop_
_entity_poly.entity_id
_entity_poly.type
_entity_poly.pdbx_seq_one_letter_code
_entity_poly.pdbx_strand_id
1 'polypeptide(L)'
;MLVVFIVLGVLILVLFGLSVRVVHQSTAVVVERLGKYHKTLETGIHLVIPIIDKTKPALSLKEKVADFPPQPIITKDNVTMQIDTVVYYQITDPKLYTYGVENPVSAIENLTATTLRNIVGELELDETLTSRDTVNGKMRAILDDATDPWGIKINRVELKNIDPPHAIREAMEKQMRAERERREAILLAEGEKRSNILRAEGEKQAAILRAEAEKAALIAEAEGEAEAIRKIIEANPTQEYLTLKSLEALKVVADGQSTKLFIPSDLANLAGLVSGITETVQTTKEAPAKKERKKKTEE
;
A
#
# COMPACT_ATOMS: atom_id res chain seq x y z
N MET A 1 64.34 58.46 -19.02
CA MET A 1 63.50 57.86 -20.05
C MET A 1 63.23 56.38 -19.78
N LEU A 2 64.24 55.52 -19.67
CA LEU A 2 64.09 54.05 -19.46
C LEU A 2 63.23 53.69 -18.24
N VAL A 3 63.43 54.35 -17.10
CA VAL A 3 62.68 54.13 -15.84
C VAL A 3 61.14 54.40 -16.05
N VAL A 4 60.80 55.45 -16.80
CA VAL A 4 59.41 55.84 -17.10
C VAL A 4 58.68 54.73 -17.93
N PHE A 5 59.44 54.20 -18.91
CA PHE A 5 58.89 53.09 -19.74
C PHE A 5 58.69 51.78 -18.93
N ILE A 6 59.62 51.50 -17.98
CA ILE A 6 59.45 50.32 -17.10
C ILE A 6 58.26 50.50 -16.17
N VAL A 7 58.11 51.67 -15.53
CA VAL A 7 56.98 51.97 -14.66
C VAL A 7 55.65 51.91 -15.43
N LEU A 8 55.60 52.44 -16.62
CA LEU A 8 54.40 52.36 -17.48
C LEU A 8 54.09 50.92 -17.88
N GLY A 9 55.11 50.13 -18.28
CA GLY A 9 54.93 48.70 -18.59
C GLY A 9 54.39 47.88 -17.41
N VAL A 10 54.94 48.10 -16.24
CA VAL A 10 54.43 47.44 -14.99
C VAL A 10 52.97 47.86 -14.72
N LEU A 11 52.66 49.15 -14.86
CA LEU A 11 51.31 49.67 -14.66
C LEU A 11 50.30 49.02 -15.61
N ILE A 12 50.66 48.91 -16.89
CA ILE A 12 49.81 48.25 -17.91
C ILE A 12 49.62 46.77 -17.56
N LEU A 13 50.68 46.08 -17.16
CA LEU A 13 50.62 44.67 -16.79
C LEU A 13 49.73 44.43 -15.57
N VAL A 14 49.82 45.31 -14.54
CA VAL A 14 48.93 45.27 -13.37
C VAL A 14 47.48 45.56 -13.74
N LEU A 15 47.23 46.55 -14.58
CA LEU A 15 45.90 46.85 -15.11
C LEU A 15 45.32 45.70 -15.88
N PHE A 16 46.14 45.04 -16.72
CA PHE A 16 45.71 43.85 -17.47
C PHE A 16 45.37 42.69 -16.55
N GLY A 17 46.16 42.43 -15.49
CA GLY A 17 45.86 41.39 -14.51
C GLY A 17 44.54 41.64 -13.75
N LEU A 18 44.27 42.90 -13.43
CA LEU A 18 43.01 43.31 -12.77
C LEU A 18 41.80 43.29 -13.72
N SER A 19 42.02 43.31 -15.04
CA SER A 19 41.00 43.30 -16.08
C SER A 19 40.41 41.93 -16.31
N VAL A 20 41.10 40.85 -15.96
CA VAL A 20 40.63 39.47 -16.18
C VAL A 20 39.71 39.06 -15.03
N ARG A 21 38.48 38.71 -15.41
CA ARG A 21 37.47 38.17 -14.45
C ARG A 21 37.02 36.75 -14.88
N VAL A 22 37.17 35.79 -13.99
CA VAL A 22 36.71 34.41 -14.21
C VAL A 22 35.36 34.26 -13.54
N VAL A 23 34.36 33.82 -14.32
CA VAL A 23 32.99 33.53 -13.87
C VAL A 23 32.81 32.01 -13.85
N HIS A 24 32.42 31.49 -12.68
CA HIS A 24 32.24 30.05 -12.46
C HIS A 24 30.98 29.54 -13.14
N GLN A 25 30.93 28.24 -13.35
CA GLN A 25 29.76 27.57 -13.93
C GLN A 25 28.50 27.81 -13.08
N SER A 26 27.35 27.98 -13.74
CA SER A 26 26.04 28.26 -13.12
C SER A 26 26.03 29.56 -12.27
N THR A 27 26.90 30.52 -12.60
CA THR A 27 26.85 31.87 -12.04
C THR A 27 26.87 32.91 -13.16
N ALA A 28 26.32 34.07 -12.87
CA ALA A 28 26.38 35.22 -13.77
C ALA A 28 26.78 36.46 -12.97
N VAL A 29 27.46 37.40 -13.63
CA VAL A 29 27.89 38.66 -13.03
C VAL A 29 27.40 39.80 -13.90
N VAL A 30 26.65 40.71 -13.31
CA VAL A 30 26.20 41.93 -13.96
C VAL A 30 27.27 43.00 -13.88
N VAL A 31 27.57 43.62 -15.02
CA VAL A 31 28.57 44.70 -15.15
C VAL A 31 27.90 46.02 -15.41
N GLU A 32 28.16 47.00 -14.60
CA GLU A 32 27.77 48.40 -14.78
C GLU A 32 28.94 49.23 -15.29
N ARG A 33 28.70 50.02 -16.29
CA ARG A 33 29.66 51.00 -16.79
C ARG A 33 29.15 52.40 -16.48
N LEU A 34 29.89 53.11 -15.64
CA LEU A 34 29.51 54.49 -15.21
C LEU A 34 28.05 54.56 -14.66
N GLY A 35 27.62 53.54 -13.93
CA GLY A 35 26.28 53.49 -13.33
C GLY A 35 25.16 52.98 -14.28
N LYS A 36 25.47 52.66 -15.56
CA LYS A 36 24.53 52.09 -16.48
C LYS A 36 24.82 50.62 -16.70
N TYR A 37 23.81 49.77 -16.82
CA TYR A 37 23.94 48.37 -17.26
C TYR A 37 24.74 48.31 -18.59
N HIS A 38 25.77 47.53 -18.62
CA HIS A 38 26.60 47.32 -19.81
C HIS A 38 26.41 45.93 -20.40
N LYS A 39 26.73 44.89 -19.62
CA LYS A 39 26.58 43.49 -20.05
C LYS A 39 26.49 42.57 -18.88
N THR A 40 25.98 41.36 -19.12
CA THR A 40 26.04 40.24 -18.19
C THR A 40 27.16 39.31 -18.60
N LEU A 41 28.03 38.95 -17.66
CA LEU A 41 29.09 37.97 -17.86
C LEU A 41 28.54 36.58 -17.53
N GLU A 42 28.55 35.71 -18.51
CA GLU A 42 28.26 34.30 -18.38
C GLU A 42 29.50 33.52 -17.92
N THR A 43 29.41 32.19 -17.86
CA THR A 43 30.51 31.31 -17.50
C THR A 43 31.70 31.46 -18.44
N GLY A 44 32.92 31.64 -17.87
CA GLY A 44 34.14 31.73 -18.63
C GLY A 44 35.03 32.88 -18.20
N ILE A 45 36.03 33.20 -19.05
CA ILE A 45 36.96 34.28 -18.82
C ILE A 45 36.47 35.50 -19.57
N HIS A 46 36.38 36.63 -18.88
CA HIS A 46 35.93 37.90 -19.40
C HIS A 46 36.92 39.02 -19.11
N LEU A 47 36.98 39.97 -20.02
CA LEU A 47 37.76 41.22 -19.82
C LEU A 47 36.82 42.33 -19.37
N VAL A 48 37.16 42.94 -18.24
CA VAL A 48 36.41 44.03 -17.61
C VAL A 48 37.39 45.19 -17.41
N ILE A 49 37.00 46.40 -17.78
CA ILE A 49 37.88 47.56 -17.67
C ILE A 49 37.87 48.01 -16.17
N PRO A 50 38.98 47.80 -15.40
CA PRO A 50 39.03 48.25 -14.02
C PRO A 50 38.83 49.75 -13.99
N ILE A 51 38.25 50.31 -12.94
CA ILE A 51 37.95 51.75 -12.74
C ILE A 51 36.61 52.19 -13.38
N ILE A 52 36.33 51.82 -14.64
CA ILE A 52 35.13 52.24 -15.40
C ILE A 52 33.96 51.27 -15.16
N ASP A 53 34.30 49.98 -15.19
CA ASP A 53 33.32 48.89 -15.02
C ASP A 53 33.24 48.44 -13.58
N LYS A 54 32.05 48.48 -12.99
CA LYS A 54 31.75 47.92 -11.67
C LYS A 54 31.00 46.60 -11.80
N THR A 55 31.51 45.56 -11.18
CA THR A 55 30.87 44.25 -11.15
C THR A 55 30.00 44.10 -9.92
N LYS A 56 28.72 43.73 -10.12
CA LYS A 56 27.83 43.32 -9.01
C LYS A 56 28.26 41.98 -8.44
N PRO A 57 27.79 41.57 -7.26
CA PRO A 57 28.02 40.25 -6.73
C PRO A 57 27.58 39.17 -7.71
N ALA A 58 28.30 38.07 -7.75
CA ALA A 58 27.93 36.93 -8.61
C ALA A 58 26.58 36.33 -8.16
N LEU A 59 25.67 36.20 -9.13
CA LEU A 59 24.35 35.59 -8.94
C LEU A 59 24.41 34.11 -9.29
N SER A 60 23.95 33.24 -8.41
CA SER A 60 23.82 31.83 -8.69
C SER A 60 22.57 31.59 -9.53
N LEU A 61 22.72 30.94 -10.69
CA LEU A 61 21.64 30.54 -11.58
C LEU A 61 21.07 29.17 -11.20
N LYS A 62 21.59 28.54 -10.16
CA LYS A 62 21.04 27.29 -9.62
C LYS A 62 19.71 27.56 -8.95
N GLU A 63 18.89 26.52 -8.89
CA GLU A 63 17.66 26.56 -8.12
C GLU A 63 17.97 26.89 -6.66
N LYS A 64 17.20 27.80 -6.10
CA LYS A 64 17.25 28.24 -4.71
C LYS A 64 15.95 27.92 -4.02
N VAL A 65 16.05 27.73 -2.72
CA VAL A 65 14.91 27.48 -1.83
C VAL A 65 14.74 28.68 -0.91
N ALA A 66 13.54 29.24 -0.88
CA ALA A 66 13.12 30.24 0.08
C ALA A 66 12.08 29.61 1.01
N ASP A 67 12.42 29.53 2.29
CA ASP A 67 11.52 29.06 3.37
C ASP A 67 10.93 30.30 4.04
N PHE A 68 9.62 30.46 3.95
CA PHE A 68 8.93 31.62 4.51
C PHE A 68 8.25 31.26 5.83
N PRO A 69 8.24 32.18 6.80
CA PRO A 69 7.67 31.93 8.12
C PRO A 69 6.16 31.70 8.04
N PRO A 70 5.58 31.06 9.09
CA PRO A 70 4.14 30.83 9.17
C PRO A 70 3.35 32.12 9.06
N GLN A 71 2.34 32.13 8.17
CA GLN A 71 1.45 33.25 7.95
C GLN A 71 0.06 32.93 8.51
N PRO A 72 -0.55 33.84 9.28
CA PRO A 72 -1.93 33.68 9.73
C PRO A 72 -2.90 33.92 8.57
N ILE A 73 -3.75 32.94 8.29
CA ILE A 73 -4.71 32.96 7.19
C ILE A 73 -6.07 32.54 7.72
N ILE A 74 -7.12 33.11 7.17
CA ILE A 74 -8.51 32.81 7.51
C ILE A 74 -9.13 32.10 6.33
N THR A 75 -9.70 30.92 6.56
CA THR A 75 -10.43 30.15 5.56
C THR A 75 -11.85 30.66 5.36
N LYS A 76 -12.54 30.16 4.34
CA LYS A 76 -13.93 30.50 4.02
C LYS A 76 -14.89 30.20 5.17
N ASP A 77 -14.65 29.14 5.94
CA ASP A 77 -15.40 28.75 7.14
C ASP A 77 -14.95 29.47 8.41
N ASN A 78 -14.22 30.59 8.25
CA ASN A 78 -13.76 31.49 9.32
C ASN A 78 -12.84 30.86 10.37
N VAL A 79 -12.03 29.87 9.97
CA VAL A 79 -10.99 29.29 10.81
C VAL A 79 -9.66 29.98 10.54
N THR A 80 -9.02 30.52 11.60
CA THR A 80 -7.66 31.09 11.49
C THR A 80 -6.63 29.99 11.65
N MET A 81 -5.77 29.80 10.64
CA MET A 81 -4.69 28.80 10.69
C MET A 81 -3.34 29.45 10.39
N GLN A 82 -2.26 28.75 10.77
CA GLN A 82 -0.89 29.13 10.42
C GLN A 82 -0.40 28.22 9.29
N ILE A 83 0.10 28.82 8.21
CA ILE A 83 0.60 28.08 7.05
C ILE A 83 2.01 28.54 6.71
N ASP A 84 2.97 27.60 6.67
CA ASP A 84 4.34 27.80 6.20
C ASP A 84 4.42 27.46 4.73
N THR A 85 5.23 28.21 4.00
CA THR A 85 5.38 28.02 2.55
C THR A 85 6.84 27.94 2.17
N VAL A 86 7.18 27.01 1.29
CA VAL A 86 8.51 26.89 0.69
C VAL A 86 8.39 27.11 -0.81
N VAL A 87 9.20 28.03 -1.32
CA VAL A 87 9.24 28.39 -2.75
C VAL A 87 10.58 28.00 -3.35
N TYR A 88 10.54 27.20 -4.41
CA TYR A 88 11.69 26.83 -5.23
C TYR A 88 11.74 27.72 -6.45
N TYR A 89 12.79 28.50 -6.57
CA TYR A 89 12.93 29.47 -7.64
C TYR A 89 14.32 29.47 -8.26
N GLN A 90 14.40 29.90 -9.49
CA GLN A 90 15.63 30.01 -10.25
C GLN A 90 15.72 31.38 -10.92
N ILE A 91 16.92 31.96 -10.96
CA ILE A 91 17.17 33.20 -11.70
C ILE A 91 17.37 32.86 -13.17
N THR A 92 16.48 33.35 -14.04
CA THR A 92 16.53 33.18 -15.49
C THR A 92 17.23 34.35 -16.17
N ASP A 93 16.97 35.58 -15.73
CA ASP A 93 17.60 36.78 -16.25
C ASP A 93 18.29 37.56 -15.11
N PRO A 94 19.64 37.53 -15.04
CA PRO A 94 20.42 38.27 -14.07
C PRO A 94 20.22 39.79 -14.11
N LYS A 95 19.94 40.35 -15.29
CA LYS A 95 19.70 41.78 -15.46
C LYS A 95 18.38 42.19 -14.82
N LEU A 96 17.28 41.48 -15.16
CA LEU A 96 15.96 41.75 -14.59
C LEU A 96 15.96 41.52 -13.09
N TYR A 97 16.65 40.47 -12.61
CA TYR A 97 16.79 40.19 -11.19
C TYR A 97 17.48 41.33 -10.42
N THR A 98 18.50 41.96 -11.06
CA THR A 98 19.28 43.02 -10.40
C THR A 98 18.59 44.37 -10.38
N TYR A 99 17.79 44.68 -11.42
CA TYR A 99 17.21 46.00 -11.64
C TYR A 99 15.69 46.05 -11.63
N GLY A 100 15.02 44.88 -11.73
CA GLY A 100 13.56 44.79 -11.82
C GLY A 100 12.87 45.04 -10.47
N VAL A 101 13.49 44.62 -9.39
CA VAL A 101 12.96 44.76 -8.02
C VAL A 101 14.12 44.98 -7.01
N GLU A 102 13.91 45.79 -6.00
CA GLU A 102 14.92 46.13 -5.02
C GLU A 102 15.33 44.93 -4.15
N ASN A 103 14.33 44.17 -3.68
CA ASN A 103 14.53 43.03 -2.80
C ASN A 103 13.73 41.82 -3.29
N PRO A 104 14.25 41.02 -4.25
CA PRO A 104 13.51 39.93 -4.89
C PRO A 104 12.92 38.93 -3.91
N VAL A 105 13.67 38.53 -2.87
CA VAL A 105 13.23 37.52 -1.90
C VAL A 105 12.07 38.03 -1.06
N SER A 106 12.16 39.27 -0.54
CA SER A 106 11.04 39.88 0.20
C SER A 106 9.81 40.13 -0.68
N ALA A 107 10.03 40.47 -1.96
CA ALA A 107 8.93 40.63 -2.90
C ALA A 107 8.19 39.30 -3.14
N ILE A 108 8.93 38.19 -3.31
CA ILE A 108 8.34 36.85 -3.44
C ILE A 108 7.61 36.48 -2.14
N GLU A 109 8.19 36.74 -0.96
CA GLU A 109 7.55 36.48 0.34
C GLU A 109 6.20 37.14 0.47
N ASN A 110 6.13 38.46 0.23
CA ASN A 110 4.88 39.23 0.32
C ASN A 110 3.84 38.79 -0.73
N LEU A 111 4.33 38.50 -1.95
CA LEU A 111 3.46 38.00 -3.01
C LEU A 111 2.93 36.62 -2.66
N THR A 112 3.76 35.73 -2.12
CA THR A 112 3.36 34.40 -1.64
C THR A 112 2.33 34.51 -0.54
N ALA A 113 2.54 35.36 0.46
CA ALA A 113 1.62 35.57 1.58
C ALA A 113 0.24 36.08 1.10
N THR A 114 0.23 37.05 0.17
CA THR A 114 -1.02 37.61 -0.35
C THR A 114 -1.76 36.62 -1.27
N THR A 115 -1.04 35.92 -2.12
CA THR A 115 -1.63 34.91 -3.01
C THR A 115 -2.19 33.74 -2.22
N LEU A 116 -1.44 33.26 -1.22
CA LEU A 116 -1.88 32.17 -0.34
C LEU A 116 -3.15 32.57 0.42
N ARG A 117 -3.22 33.81 0.94
CA ARG A 117 -4.42 34.33 1.62
C ARG A 117 -5.63 34.34 0.70
N ASN A 118 -5.46 34.74 -0.55
CA ASN A 118 -6.55 34.77 -1.52
C ASN A 118 -7.05 33.36 -1.85
N ILE A 119 -6.13 32.41 -2.15
CA ILE A 119 -6.50 31.06 -2.53
C ILE A 119 -7.15 30.31 -1.36
N VAL A 120 -6.57 30.39 -0.17
CA VAL A 120 -7.08 29.69 1.02
C VAL A 120 -8.36 30.33 1.54
N GLY A 121 -8.52 31.65 1.39
CA GLY A 121 -9.74 32.36 1.75
C GLY A 121 -10.98 31.94 0.96
N GLU A 122 -10.81 31.31 -0.19
CA GLU A 122 -11.90 30.73 -1.00
C GLU A 122 -12.22 29.28 -0.63
N LEU A 123 -11.35 28.60 0.13
CA LEU A 123 -11.43 27.19 0.49
C LEU A 123 -11.91 27.01 1.94
N GLU A 124 -12.57 25.89 2.19
CA GLU A 124 -12.85 25.42 3.54
C GLU A 124 -11.62 24.75 4.15
N LEU A 125 -11.60 24.60 5.48
CA LEU A 125 -10.46 23.99 6.19
C LEU A 125 -10.14 22.59 5.65
N ASP A 126 -11.15 21.73 5.50
CA ASP A 126 -10.99 20.36 5.02
C ASP A 126 -10.49 20.31 3.57
N GLU A 127 -10.95 21.24 2.72
CA GLU A 127 -10.46 21.40 1.36
C GLU A 127 -9.00 21.83 1.32
N THR A 128 -8.61 22.77 2.19
CA THR A 128 -7.22 23.23 2.29
C THR A 128 -6.26 22.10 2.70
N LEU A 129 -6.71 21.21 3.59
CA LEU A 129 -5.91 20.07 4.05
C LEU A 129 -5.80 18.95 3.00
N THR A 130 -6.86 18.71 2.23
CA THR A 130 -6.95 17.60 1.27
C THR A 130 -6.49 17.98 -0.15
N SER A 131 -6.61 19.27 -0.54
CA SER A 131 -6.34 19.75 -1.90
C SER A 131 -5.00 20.50 -2.02
N ARG A 132 -3.99 20.13 -1.23
CA ARG A 132 -2.68 20.80 -1.23
C ARG A 132 -2.06 20.93 -2.62
N ASP A 133 -2.14 19.87 -3.42
CA ASP A 133 -1.57 19.88 -4.78
C ASP A 133 -2.24 20.92 -5.69
N THR A 134 -3.54 21.10 -5.54
CA THR A 134 -4.30 22.13 -6.28
C THR A 134 -3.89 23.54 -5.85
N VAL A 135 -3.75 23.77 -4.55
CA VAL A 135 -3.29 25.04 -3.99
C VAL A 135 -1.86 25.34 -4.45
N ASN A 136 -0.94 24.37 -4.33
CA ASN A 136 0.45 24.48 -4.78
C ASN A 136 0.53 24.82 -6.27
N GLY A 137 -0.30 24.17 -7.10
CA GLY A 137 -0.36 24.41 -8.54
C GLY A 137 -0.87 25.82 -8.89
N LYS A 138 -1.94 26.27 -8.23
CA LYS A 138 -2.48 27.63 -8.41
C LYS A 138 -1.48 28.70 -7.95
N MET A 139 -0.88 28.50 -6.77
CA MET A 139 0.16 29.39 -6.26
C MET A 139 1.34 29.51 -7.23
N ARG A 140 1.87 28.35 -7.69
CA ARG A 140 2.97 28.36 -8.65
C ARG A 140 2.65 29.16 -9.89
N ALA A 141 1.48 28.97 -10.49
CA ALA A 141 1.08 29.66 -11.71
C ALA A 141 1.00 31.19 -11.51
N ILE A 142 0.39 31.65 -10.43
CA ILE A 142 0.26 33.08 -10.12
C ILE A 142 1.60 33.70 -9.77
N LEU A 143 2.42 33.01 -8.98
CA LEU A 143 3.74 33.50 -8.59
C LEU A 143 4.70 33.56 -9.77
N ASP A 144 4.72 32.54 -10.64
CA ASP A 144 5.57 32.48 -11.84
C ASP A 144 5.25 33.64 -12.81
N ASP A 145 3.97 33.88 -13.09
CA ASP A 145 3.52 34.98 -13.92
C ASP A 145 3.91 36.37 -13.33
N ALA A 146 3.76 36.52 -12.02
CA ALA A 146 4.10 37.77 -11.35
C ALA A 146 5.60 38.02 -11.20
N THR A 147 6.44 36.99 -11.18
CA THR A 147 7.91 37.08 -11.01
C THR A 147 8.68 37.08 -12.31
N ASP A 148 8.06 36.71 -13.42
CA ASP A 148 8.68 36.73 -14.76
C ASP A 148 9.29 38.10 -15.14
N PRO A 149 8.63 39.27 -14.88
CA PRO A 149 9.21 40.58 -15.11
C PRO A 149 10.49 40.85 -14.29
N TRP A 150 10.71 40.12 -13.20
CA TRP A 150 11.89 40.22 -12.36
C TRP A 150 13.01 39.25 -12.75
N GLY A 151 12.80 38.46 -13.82
CA GLY A 151 13.76 37.46 -14.30
C GLY A 151 13.89 36.29 -13.33
N ILE A 152 12.82 35.95 -12.61
CA ILE A 152 12.76 34.83 -11.67
C ILE A 152 11.70 33.88 -12.16
N LYS A 153 12.06 32.60 -12.23
CA LYS A 153 11.17 31.50 -12.55
C LYS A 153 10.83 30.73 -11.27
N ILE A 154 9.55 30.54 -11.01
CA ILE A 154 9.08 29.70 -9.89
C ILE A 154 8.88 28.27 -10.42
N ASN A 155 9.74 27.36 -9.97
CA ASN A 155 9.67 25.96 -10.38
C ASN A 155 8.59 25.21 -9.59
N ARG A 156 8.52 25.44 -8.26
CA ARG A 156 7.62 24.74 -7.37
C ARG A 156 7.31 25.59 -6.14
N VAL A 157 6.09 25.45 -5.65
CA VAL A 157 5.62 26.01 -4.38
C VAL A 157 5.04 24.88 -3.56
N GLU A 158 5.36 24.80 -2.29
CA GLU A 158 4.86 23.79 -1.38
C GLU A 158 4.38 24.40 -0.07
N LEU A 159 3.21 23.96 0.36
CA LEU A 159 2.73 24.19 1.72
C LEU A 159 3.41 23.19 2.65
N LYS A 160 4.24 23.68 3.57
CA LYS A 160 5.03 22.84 4.48
C LYS A 160 4.19 22.35 5.65
N ASN A 161 3.67 23.24 6.47
CA ASN A 161 2.78 22.93 7.57
C ASN A 161 1.47 23.73 7.43
N ILE A 162 0.38 23.10 7.81
CA ILE A 162 -0.93 23.73 7.94
C ILE A 162 -1.36 23.45 9.38
N ASP A 163 -1.33 24.47 10.22
CA ASP A 163 -1.58 24.35 11.65
C ASP A 163 -2.87 25.08 12.07
N PRO A 164 -3.99 24.36 12.20
CA PRO A 164 -5.24 24.90 12.68
C PRO A 164 -5.18 25.13 14.20
N PRO A 165 -6.07 25.96 14.78
CA PRO A 165 -6.19 26.14 16.23
C PRO A 165 -6.35 24.83 16.98
N HIS A 166 -5.78 24.73 18.18
CA HIS A 166 -5.78 23.52 19.00
C HIS A 166 -7.18 22.88 19.19
N ALA A 167 -8.20 23.73 19.44
CA ALA A 167 -9.58 23.26 19.63
C ALA A 167 -10.15 22.57 18.38
N ILE A 168 -9.86 23.13 17.20
CA ILE A 168 -10.30 22.54 15.92
C ILE A 168 -9.55 21.23 15.66
N ARG A 169 -8.24 21.21 15.88
CA ARG A 169 -7.41 20.00 15.74
C ARG A 169 -7.91 18.86 16.63
N GLU A 170 -8.21 19.16 17.91
CA GLU A 170 -8.74 18.17 18.85
C GLU A 170 -10.12 17.64 18.40
N ALA A 171 -11.00 18.53 17.90
CA ALA A 171 -12.30 18.11 17.38
C ALA A 171 -12.16 17.20 16.15
N MET A 172 -11.27 17.55 15.19
CA MET A 172 -10.98 16.76 14.01
C MET A 172 -10.37 15.39 14.38
N GLU A 173 -9.45 15.36 15.34
CA GLU A 173 -8.87 14.09 15.81
C GLU A 173 -9.93 13.16 16.41
N LYS A 174 -10.87 13.70 17.21
CA LYS A 174 -12.00 12.93 17.75
C LYS A 174 -12.92 12.42 16.66
N GLN A 175 -13.25 13.28 15.69
CA GLN A 175 -14.09 12.92 14.55
C GLN A 175 -13.42 11.82 13.69
N MET A 176 -12.13 11.99 13.37
CA MET A 176 -11.37 11.01 12.59
C MET A 176 -11.24 9.67 13.31
N ARG A 177 -11.08 9.69 14.64
CA ARG A 177 -11.05 8.47 15.46
C ARG A 177 -12.38 7.73 15.39
N ALA A 178 -13.49 8.43 15.62
CA ALA A 178 -14.82 7.85 15.54
C ALA A 178 -15.15 7.29 14.14
N GLU A 179 -14.74 7.99 13.08
CA GLU A 179 -14.94 7.50 11.71
C GLU A 179 -14.09 6.27 11.40
N ARG A 180 -12.85 6.20 11.92
CA ARG A 180 -12.01 4.99 11.79
C ARG A 180 -12.60 3.81 12.55
N GLU A 181 -13.05 4.00 13.78
CA GLU A 181 -13.70 2.98 14.58
C GLU A 181 -14.99 2.46 13.91
N ARG A 182 -15.79 3.38 13.36
CA ARG A 182 -16.98 3.00 12.58
C ARG A 182 -16.63 2.16 11.35
N ARG A 183 -15.64 2.60 10.56
CA ARG A 183 -15.18 1.85 9.37
C ARG A 183 -14.62 0.49 9.74
N GLU A 184 -13.84 0.41 10.81
CA GLU A 184 -13.31 -0.84 11.34
C GLU A 184 -14.43 -1.81 11.70
N ALA A 185 -15.45 -1.35 12.46
CA ALA A 185 -16.61 -2.17 12.83
C ALA A 185 -17.39 -2.69 11.59
N ILE A 186 -17.57 -1.85 10.57
CA ILE A 186 -18.23 -2.25 9.33
C ILE A 186 -17.40 -3.30 8.60
N LEU A 187 -16.09 -3.09 8.42
CA LEU A 187 -15.20 -4.02 7.72
C LEU A 187 -15.09 -5.37 8.44
N LEU A 188 -15.06 -5.37 9.78
CA LEU A 188 -15.09 -6.61 10.58
C LEU A 188 -16.39 -7.37 10.37
N ALA A 189 -17.54 -6.69 10.45
CA ALA A 189 -18.85 -7.32 10.25
C ALA A 189 -19.03 -7.87 8.82
N GLU A 190 -18.55 -7.13 7.81
CA GLU A 190 -18.55 -7.60 6.42
C GLU A 190 -17.60 -8.79 6.23
N GLY A 191 -16.43 -8.76 6.86
CA GLY A 191 -15.47 -9.85 6.87
C GLY A 191 -16.04 -11.12 7.50
N GLU A 192 -16.68 -11.02 8.65
CA GLU A 192 -17.36 -12.14 9.32
C GLU A 192 -18.51 -12.71 8.46
N LYS A 193 -19.35 -11.83 7.94
CA LYS A 193 -20.43 -12.25 7.02
C LYS A 193 -19.87 -13.02 5.82
N ARG A 194 -18.85 -12.50 5.17
CA ARG A 194 -18.23 -13.13 4.00
C ARG A 194 -17.55 -14.46 4.36
N SER A 195 -16.89 -14.52 5.51
CA SER A 195 -16.28 -15.73 6.05
C SER A 195 -17.34 -16.83 6.31
N ASN A 196 -18.45 -16.46 6.95
CA ASN A 196 -19.53 -17.40 7.23
C ASN A 196 -20.21 -17.93 5.95
N ILE A 197 -20.42 -17.05 4.96
CA ILE A 197 -20.95 -17.47 3.65
C ILE A 197 -20.01 -18.46 2.97
N LEU A 198 -18.71 -18.12 2.87
CA LEU A 198 -17.72 -19.00 2.24
C LEU A 198 -17.56 -20.33 2.96
N ARG A 199 -17.67 -20.33 4.30
CA ARG A 199 -17.65 -21.56 5.11
C ARG A 199 -18.85 -22.43 4.80
N ALA A 200 -20.06 -21.86 4.79
CA ALA A 200 -21.29 -22.58 4.49
C ALA A 200 -21.30 -23.13 3.03
N GLU A 201 -20.79 -22.35 2.08
CA GLU A 201 -20.63 -22.80 0.69
C GLU A 201 -19.62 -23.95 0.58
N GLY A 202 -18.49 -23.85 1.30
CA GLY A 202 -17.47 -24.90 1.36
C GLY A 202 -18.01 -26.20 1.99
N GLU A 203 -18.77 -26.10 3.08
CA GLU A 203 -19.43 -27.24 3.72
C GLU A 203 -20.45 -27.89 2.79
N LYS A 204 -21.29 -27.09 2.12
CA LYS A 204 -22.24 -27.57 1.13
C LYS A 204 -21.53 -28.32 0.00
N GLN A 205 -20.46 -27.73 -0.56
CA GLN A 205 -19.72 -28.36 -1.65
C GLN A 205 -19.01 -29.63 -1.21
N ALA A 206 -18.44 -29.64 0.00
CA ALA A 206 -17.85 -30.84 0.57
C ALA A 206 -18.88 -31.96 0.81
N ALA A 207 -20.08 -31.62 1.26
CA ALA A 207 -21.16 -32.60 1.45
C ALA A 207 -21.62 -33.18 0.11
N ILE A 208 -21.78 -32.37 -0.92
CA ILE A 208 -22.15 -32.84 -2.27
C ILE A 208 -21.09 -33.78 -2.83
N LEU A 209 -19.79 -33.38 -2.77
CA LEU A 209 -18.68 -34.21 -3.27
C LEU A 209 -18.55 -35.54 -2.50
N ARG A 210 -18.83 -35.55 -1.19
CA ARG A 210 -18.83 -36.80 -0.40
C ARG A 210 -19.96 -37.71 -0.83
N ALA A 211 -21.18 -37.18 -1.03
CA ALA A 211 -22.32 -37.97 -1.48
C ALA A 211 -22.14 -38.50 -2.92
N GLU A 212 -21.55 -37.72 -3.81
CA GLU A 212 -21.18 -38.17 -5.16
C GLU A 212 -20.10 -39.24 -5.14
N ALA A 213 -19.09 -39.12 -4.31
CA ALA A 213 -18.04 -40.11 -4.16
C ALA A 213 -18.58 -41.44 -3.57
N GLU A 214 -19.45 -41.33 -2.55
CA GLU A 214 -20.11 -42.51 -1.97
C GLU A 214 -21.01 -43.24 -2.99
N LYS A 215 -21.79 -42.45 -3.73
CA LYS A 215 -22.59 -43.02 -4.84
C LYS A 215 -21.74 -43.72 -5.90
N ALA A 216 -20.64 -43.09 -6.31
CA ALA A 216 -19.71 -43.65 -7.29
C ALA A 216 -19.05 -44.92 -6.77
N ALA A 217 -18.67 -44.94 -5.48
CA ALA A 217 -18.10 -46.13 -4.84
C ALA A 217 -19.12 -47.30 -4.81
N LEU A 218 -20.35 -47.04 -4.39
CA LEU A 218 -21.42 -48.07 -4.39
C LEU A 218 -21.72 -48.62 -5.80
N ILE A 219 -21.73 -47.75 -6.80
CA ILE A 219 -21.95 -48.21 -8.20
C ILE A 219 -20.78 -49.07 -8.64
N ALA A 220 -19.53 -48.65 -8.40
CA ALA A 220 -18.33 -49.39 -8.78
C ALA A 220 -18.24 -50.76 -8.05
N GLU A 221 -18.66 -50.83 -6.79
CA GLU A 221 -18.74 -52.05 -6.00
C GLU A 221 -19.81 -53.01 -6.61
N ALA A 222 -21.01 -52.48 -6.86
CA ALA A 222 -22.08 -53.28 -7.47
C ALA A 222 -21.75 -53.77 -8.90
N GLU A 223 -21.08 -52.94 -9.70
CA GLU A 223 -20.58 -53.35 -11.02
C GLU A 223 -19.52 -54.43 -10.92
N GLY A 224 -18.58 -54.29 -9.96
CA GLY A 224 -17.53 -55.27 -9.66
C GLY A 224 -18.13 -56.64 -9.21
N GLU A 225 -19.15 -56.61 -8.32
CA GLU A 225 -19.85 -57.83 -7.92
C GLU A 225 -20.59 -58.46 -9.07
N ALA A 226 -21.31 -57.67 -9.89
CA ALA A 226 -22.03 -58.18 -11.05
C ALA A 226 -21.06 -58.82 -12.08
N GLU A 227 -19.88 -58.21 -12.30
CA GLU A 227 -18.88 -58.76 -13.19
C GLU A 227 -18.25 -60.05 -12.60
N ALA A 228 -17.99 -60.11 -11.30
CA ALA A 228 -17.51 -61.29 -10.60
C ALA A 228 -18.52 -62.46 -10.72
N ILE A 229 -19.82 -62.18 -10.48
CA ILE A 229 -20.87 -63.19 -10.62
C ILE A 229 -20.97 -63.68 -12.10
N ARG A 230 -20.87 -62.75 -13.05
CA ARG A 230 -20.89 -63.10 -14.48
C ARG A 230 -19.75 -64.02 -14.89
N LYS A 231 -18.52 -63.74 -14.41
CA LYS A 231 -17.34 -64.54 -14.61
C LYS A 231 -17.45 -65.93 -13.95
N ILE A 232 -18.08 -66.01 -12.77
CA ILE A 232 -18.35 -67.29 -12.11
C ILE A 232 -19.35 -68.15 -12.91
N ILE A 233 -20.40 -67.52 -13.45
CA ILE A 233 -21.41 -68.21 -14.25
C ILE A 233 -20.78 -68.71 -15.58
N GLU A 234 -19.99 -67.90 -16.27
CA GLU A 234 -19.27 -68.25 -17.49
C GLU A 234 -18.27 -69.44 -17.28
N ALA A 235 -17.62 -69.49 -16.11
CA ALA A 235 -16.72 -70.57 -15.75
C ALA A 235 -17.38 -71.89 -15.46
N ASN A 236 -18.73 -71.96 -15.44
CA ASN A 236 -19.55 -73.13 -15.20
C ASN A 236 -19.04 -73.99 -14.03
N PRO A 237 -19.07 -73.48 -12.80
CA PRO A 237 -18.41 -74.08 -11.64
C PRO A 237 -19.03 -75.44 -11.30
N THR A 238 -18.16 -76.42 -10.97
CA THR A 238 -18.59 -77.75 -10.53
C THR A 238 -19.31 -77.70 -9.18
N GLN A 239 -20.16 -78.70 -8.90
CA GLN A 239 -20.93 -78.81 -7.65
C GLN A 239 -20.04 -78.75 -6.41
N GLU A 240 -18.83 -79.24 -6.54
CA GLU A 240 -17.81 -79.23 -5.47
C GLU A 240 -17.34 -77.80 -5.12
N TYR A 241 -17.20 -76.89 -6.11
CA TYR A 241 -16.83 -75.49 -5.90
C TYR A 241 -17.96 -74.70 -5.18
N LEU A 242 -19.21 -74.98 -5.56
CA LEU A 242 -20.37 -74.33 -4.90
C LEU A 242 -20.49 -74.76 -3.41
N THR A 243 -20.14 -76.03 -3.11
CA THR A 243 -20.11 -76.55 -1.75
C THR A 243 -18.99 -75.91 -0.93
N LEU A 244 -17.82 -75.71 -1.52
CA LEU A 244 -16.69 -75.01 -0.86
C LEU A 244 -17.05 -73.55 -0.56
N LYS A 245 -17.65 -72.82 -1.49
CA LYS A 245 -18.10 -71.45 -1.32
C LYS A 245 -19.20 -71.29 -0.29
N SER A 246 -20.10 -72.27 -0.18
CA SER A 246 -21.15 -72.28 0.84
C SER A 246 -20.55 -72.49 2.24
N LEU A 247 -19.50 -73.30 2.38
CA LEU A 247 -18.74 -73.49 3.63
C LEU A 247 -17.93 -72.23 4.03
N GLU A 248 -17.36 -71.52 3.04
CA GLU A 248 -16.70 -70.24 3.31
C GLU A 248 -17.70 -69.19 3.79
N ALA A 249 -18.87 -69.10 3.16
CA ALA A 249 -19.94 -68.19 3.60
C ALA A 249 -20.41 -68.49 5.03
N LEU A 250 -20.54 -69.80 5.36
CA LEU A 250 -20.87 -70.24 6.71
C LEU A 250 -19.80 -69.89 7.72
N LYS A 251 -18.53 -69.92 7.36
CA LYS A 251 -17.41 -69.52 8.21
C LYS A 251 -17.46 -68.01 8.53
N VAL A 252 -17.75 -67.16 7.52
CA VAL A 252 -17.92 -65.71 7.71
C VAL A 252 -19.08 -65.40 8.63
N VAL A 253 -20.18 -66.13 8.49
CA VAL A 253 -21.37 -65.99 9.33
C VAL A 253 -21.09 -66.43 10.77
N ALA A 254 -20.29 -67.51 10.94
CA ALA A 254 -19.93 -68.07 12.24
C ALA A 254 -18.91 -67.15 13.00
N ASP A 255 -18.11 -66.38 12.30
CA ASP A 255 -17.15 -65.43 12.87
C ASP A 255 -17.82 -64.07 13.22
N GLY A 256 -19.08 -63.84 12.84
CA GLY A 256 -19.87 -62.65 13.17
C GLY A 256 -20.28 -62.63 14.66
N GLN A 257 -20.18 -61.48 15.29
CA GLN A 257 -20.56 -61.25 16.73
C GLN A 257 -22.08 -61.36 17.04
N SER A 258 -22.84 -61.98 16.18
CA SER A 258 -24.31 -62.08 16.31
C SER A 258 -24.75 -63.37 16.99
N THR A 259 -25.42 -63.28 18.13
CA THR A 259 -25.87 -64.44 18.92
C THR A 259 -27.12 -65.18 18.45
N LYS A 260 -27.66 -64.76 17.28
CA LYS A 260 -28.86 -65.44 16.71
C LYS A 260 -28.64 -65.71 15.22
N LEU A 261 -28.44 -67.00 14.90
CA LEU A 261 -28.29 -67.51 13.56
C LEU A 261 -29.65 -68.08 13.10
N PHE A 262 -30.30 -67.45 12.10
CA PHE A 262 -31.43 -68.01 11.39
C PHE A 262 -30.91 -68.78 10.17
N ILE A 263 -30.95 -70.06 10.23
CA ILE A 263 -30.58 -70.92 9.09
C ILE A 263 -31.84 -71.31 8.35
N PRO A 264 -32.02 -70.93 7.07
CA PRO A 264 -33.13 -71.42 6.25
C PRO A 264 -33.12 -72.95 6.12
N SER A 265 -34.28 -73.55 6.12
CA SER A 265 -34.48 -75.01 6.10
C SER A 265 -33.80 -75.72 4.92
N ASP A 266 -33.56 -75.03 3.83
CA ASP A 266 -32.92 -75.59 2.64
C ASP A 266 -31.45 -75.84 2.78
N LEU A 267 -30.76 -75.15 3.74
CA LEU A 267 -29.39 -75.35 4.13
C LEU A 267 -29.21 -76.44 5.20
N ALA A 268 -30.31 -76.82 5.87
CA ALA A 268 -30.28 -77.86 6.89
C ALA A 268 -29.94 -79.27 6.29
N ASN A 269 -30.20 -79.49 5.05
CA ASN A 269 -29.81 -80.75 4.36
C ASN A 269 -28.30 -80.87 4.11
N LEU A 270 -27.58 -79.75 4.09
CA LEU A 270 -26.11 -79.76 4.04
C LEU A 270 -25.48 -79.90 5.45
N ALA A 271 -26.19 -79.53 6.51
CA ALA A 271 -25.76 -79.68 7.89
C ALA A 271 -25.80 -81.13 8.41
N GLY A 272 -26.48 -82.02 7.70
CA GLY A 272 -26.50 -83.44 8.01
C GLY A 272 -25.13 -84.17 7.86
N LEU A 273 -24.16 -83.53 7.20
CA LEU A 273 -22.78 -84.01 7.08
C LEU A 273 -21.83 -83.50 8.14
N VAL A 274 -22.28 -82.57 9.02
CA VAL A 274 -21.45 -81.96 10.07
C VAL A 274 -21.97 -82.26 11.45
N SER A 275 -22.69 -83.36 11.66
CA SER A 275 -23.13 -83.82 12.97
C SER A 275 -22.02 -84.43 13.84
N GLY A 276 -20.77 -83.87 13.69
CA GLY A 276 -19.66 -84.29 14.49
C GLY A 276 -19.04 -83.23 15.43
N ILE A 277 -19.63 -82.02 15.47
CA ILE A 277 -19.06 -80.95 16.33
C ILE A 277 -20.18 -80.30 17.13
N THR A 278 -20.89 -81.06 17.97
CA THR A 278 -21.72 -80.55 19.05
C THR A 278 -21.21 -81.12 20.34
N GLU A 279 -20.07 -80.64 20.76
CA GLU A 279 -19.71 -80.70 22.19
C GLU A 279 -18.56 -79.77 22.42
N THR A 280 -18.84 -78.59 22.82
CA THR A 280 -18.07 -77.76 23.73
C THR A 280 -18.44 -76.28 23.63
N VAL A 281 -19.52 -75.83 24.21
CA VAL A 281 -19.61 -74.54 24.87
C VAL A 281 -20.67 -74.59 25.91
N GLN A 282 -20.38 -75.29 27.01
CA GLN A 282 -20.96 -74.91 28.28
C GLN A 282 -19.94 -74.11 29.05
N THR A 283 -20.50 -73.16 29.78
CA THR A 283 -19.92 -72.37 30.87
C THR A 283 -18.96 -71.24 30.46
N THR A 284 -19.41 -70.02 30.63
CA THR A 284 -19.21 -69.34 31.88
C THR A 284 -20.12 -68.12 32.02
N LYS A 285 -21.06 -68.16 32.95
CA LYS A 285 -21.68 -67.01 33.58
C LYS A 285 -20.58 -66.20 34.32
N GLU A 286 -20.67 -64.89 34.25
CA GLU A 286 -20.69 -64.03 35.43
C GLU A 286 -20.78 -62.55 35.01
N ALA A 287 -21.87 -61.93 35.44
CA ALA A 287 -21.96 -60.52 35.63
C ALA A 287 -21.22 -60.13 36.92
N PRO A 288 -20.73 -58.91 37.12
CA PRO A 288 -21.57 -58.03 37.96
C PRO A 288 -21.51 -56.50 37.64
N ALA A 289 -22.66 -55.93 38.04
CA ALA A 289 -22.80 -54.76 38.92
C ALA A 289 -22.59 -53.35 38.37
N LYS A 290 -23.71 -52.76 38.20
CA LYS A 290 -24.18 -51.38 38.49
C LYS A 290 -23.29 -50.58 39.45
N LYS A 291 -22.92 -49.34 39.04
CA LYS A 291 -22.74 -48.20 39.96
C LYS A 291 -23.26 -46.91 39.34
N GLU A 292 -24.35 -46.47 39.95
CA GLU A 292 -24.84 -45.09 39.99
C GLU A 292 -23.79 -44.16 40.59
N ARG A 293 -23.71 -42.93 40.09
CA ARG A 293 -23.55 -41.69 40.88
C ARG A 293 -23.78 -40.49 39.96
N LYS A 294 -24.89 -39.87 40.17
CA LYS A 294 -25.17 -38.66 41.00
C LYS A 294 -24.78 -37.34 40.31
N LYS A 295 -25.86 -36.61 40.07
CA LYS A 295 -25.97 -35.16 39.91
C LYS A 295 -25.17 -34.36 40.97
N LYS A 296 -24.62 -33.24 40.55
CA LYS A 296 -24.53 -31.94 41.24
C LYS A 296 -24.44 -30.92 40.08
N THR A 297 -25.33 -30.09 39.81
CA THR A 297 -26.00 -28.90 40.36
C THR A 297 -25.03 -27.90 41.00
N GLU A 298 -25.15 -26.64 40.53
CA GLU A 298 -24.73 -25.33 41.10
C GLU A 298 -23.22 -25.01 40.88
N GLU A 299 -22.83 -23.87 40.37
CA GLU A 299 -23.29 -22.45 40.39
C GLU A 299 -22.96 -21.74 39.08
#